data_9aaf89065e3fad9aefaa8818fc53b3d3
#
_entry.id   9aaf89065e3fad9aefaa8818fc53b3d3
#
_cell.length_a   1.000
_cell.length_b   1.000
_cell.length_c   1.000
_cell.angle_alpha   90.00
_cell.angle_beta   90.00
_cell.angle_gamma   90.00
#
_symmetry.space_group_name_H-M   'P 1'
#
loop_
_entity.id
_entity.type
_entity.pdbx_description
1 polymer ?
#
loop_
_entity_poly.entity_id
_entity_poly.type
_entity_poly.pdbx_seq_one_letter_code
_entity_poly.pdbx_strand_id
1 'polypeptide(L)'
;MTEAAVASGWSAWPAPAKLNLCLRIPGRRADGYHLLQTVFRLLEWGDTIRLRPRADGAIVRHGPGAPGVAATEDLVVRAARLLQEAANGSQGADIIVDKRIPTGGGFGGGSSDAATVLLALDALWDTRLGLDSLADLGLRLGADVPVFVRGDNAWAEGVGERLTPIALPPAWYVLADPGVHVPTASLFQAPELTRDAAPATIADFVSGTPLGNCFEPVLRRREPAVEAAFAALARIGTPRLTGTGSGCFVEFADRESAEAALAQLPPGLKAWVAAGAARSPLHRMLEAGTGERAPQASPR
;
A
#
# COMPACT_ATOMS: atom_id res chain seq x y z
N MET A 1 19.83 -10.88 2.54
CA MET A 1 20.16 -10.42 3.93
C MET A 1 21.67 -10.40 4.06
N THR A 2 22.25 -9.33 4.61
CA THR A 2 23.70 -9.33 4.90
C THR A 2 23.96 -10.14 6.18
N GLU A 3 25.07 -10.90 6.25
CA GLU A 3 25.45 -11.70 7.43
C GLU A 3 25.42 -10.91 8.75
N ALA A 4 25.71 -9.61 8.72
CA ALA A 4 25.65 -8.73 9.90
C ALA A 4 24.21 -8.54 10.45
N ALA A 5 23.17 -8.62 9.62
CA ALA A 5 21.77 -8.50 10.06
C ALA A 5 21.31 -9.77 10.80
N VAL A 6 21.79 -10.95 10.37
CA VAL A 6 21.50 -12.24 11.02
C VAL A 6 22.14 -12.29 12.41
N ALA A 7 23.34 -11.75 12.58
CA ALA A 7 24.04 -11.71 13.88
C ALA A 7 23.36 -10.80 14.92
N SER A 8 22.53 -9.81 14.48
CA SER A 8 21.82 -8.87 15.37
C SER A 8 20.40 -9.28 15.75
N GLY A 9 19.90 -10.39 15.22
CA GLY A 9 18.52 -10.87 15.43
C GLY A 9 17.44 -10.06 14.68
N TRP A 10 17.83 -9.09 13.83
CA TRP A 10 16.94 -8.31 13.00
C TRP A 10 16.67 -8.98 11.65
N SER A 11 15.42 -8.96 11.21
CA SER A 11 15.00 -9.32 9.86
C SER A 11 14.42 -8.10 9.12
N ALA A 12 14.56 -8.04 7.80
CA ALA A 12 14.08 -6.95 6.96
C ALA A 12 13.02 -7.46 5.99
N TRP A 13 11.89 -6.76 5.91
CA TRP A 13 10.69 -7.16 5.18
C TRP A 13 10.24 -6.03 4.26
N PRO A 14 10.01 -6.29 2.95
CA PRO A 14 9.53 -5.26 2.04
C PRO A 14 8.07 -4.90 2.34
N ALA A 15 7.77 -3.60 2.37
CA ALA A 15 6.42 -3.05 2.48
C ALA A 15 6.09 -2.29 1.18
N PRO A 16 5.53 -2.97 0.16
CA PRO A 16 5.35 -2.41 -1.17
C PRO A 16 4.33 -1.27 -1.19
N ALA A 17 4.52 -0.27 -2.04
CA ALA A 17 3.50 0.70 -2.36
C ALA A 17 2.40 0.10 -3.26
N LYS A 18 1.29 0.82 -3.42
CA LYS A 18 0.23 0.53 -4.39
C LYS A 18 -0.16 1.77 -5.19
N LEU A 19 -0.78 1.53 -6.34
CA LEU A 19 -1.57 2.51 -7.07
C LEU A 19 -3.04 2.10 -7.09
N ASN A 20 -3.93 3.11 -7.17
CA ASN A 20 -5.29 2.92 -7.62
C ASN A 20 -5.32 3.27 -9.12
N LEU A 21 -5.46 2.28 -9.99
CA LEU A 21 -5.51 2.51 -11.44
C LEU A 21 -6.82 3.16 -11.88
N CYS A 22 -7.84 3.11 -11.07
CA CYS A 22 -9.07 3.89 -11.09
C CYS A 22 -9.60 4.00 -9.66
N LEU A 23 -10.49 4.96 -9.38
CA LEU A 23 -11.18 5.05 -8.09
C LEU A 23 -12.53 5.73 -8.28
N ARG A 24 -13.60 4.98 -8.12
CA ARG A 24 -14.97 5.41 -8.36
C ARG A 24 -15.80 5.30 -7.08
N ILE A 25 -16.81 6.16 -6.97
CA ILE A 25 -17.80 6.11 -5.89
C ILE A 25 -19.17 5.88 -6.53
N PRO A 26 -19.64 4.64 -6.63
CA PRO A 26 -20.93 4.32 -7.23
C PRO A 26 -22.13 4.61 -6.30
N GLY A 27 -21.87 4.93 -5.02
CA GLY A 27 -22.94 5.21 -4.08
C GLY A 27 -22.46 5.37 -2.65
N ARG A 28 -23.45 5.46 -1.74
CA ARG A 28 -23.22 5.58 -0.30
C ARG A 28 -24.05 4.56 0.45
N ARG A 29 -23.47 3.93 1.48
CA ARG A 29 -24.16 2.99 2.38
C ARG A 29 -25.07 3.75 3.36
N ALA A 30 -26.04 3.04 3.93
CA ALA A 30 -26.95 3.61 4.93
C ALA A 30 -26.23 4.09 6.21
N ASP A 31 -25.08 3.48 6.54
CA ASP A 31 -24.22 3.87 7.66
C ASP A 31 -23.33 5.08 7.35
N GLY A 32 -23.44 5.64 6.13
CA GLY A 32 -22.73 6.83 5.71
C GLY A 32 -21.39 6.59 5.04
N TYR A 33 -20.88 5.36 4.99
CA TYR A 33 -19.67 5.02 4.24
C TYR A 33 -19.92 5.06 2.74
N HIS A 34 -18.91 5.49 1.97
CA HIS A 34 -18.97 5.49 0.52
C HIS A 34 -18.65 4.09 -0.01
N LEU A 35 -19.44 3.63 -0.98
CA LEU A 35 -19.09 2.47 -1.78
C LEU A 35 -18.02 2.87 -2.76
N LEU A 36 -16.99 2.03 -2.89
CA LEU A 36 -15.86 2.26 -3.77
C LEU A 36 -15.76 1.14 -4.81
N GLN A 37 -15.23 1.49 -5.98
CA GLN A 37 -14.72 0.54 -6.96
C GLN A 37 -13.35 1.03 -7.40
N THR A 38 -12.35 0.17 -7.29
CA THR A 38 -10.96 0.50 -7.65
C THR A 38 -10.21 -0.71 -8.15
N VAL A 39 -9.12 -0.48 -8.87
CA VAL A 39 -8.11 -1.49 -9.19
C VAL A 39 -6.85 -1.15 -8.44
N PHE A 40 -6.41 -2.04 -7.56
CA PHE A 40 -5.12 -1.96 -6.89
C PHE A 40 -4.02 -2.59 -7.73
N ARG A 41 -2.94 -1.83 -7.94
CA ARG A 41 -1.68 -2.28 -8.52
C ARG A 41 -0.58 -2.18 -7.47
N LEU A 42 -0.01 -3.31 -7.06
CA LEU A 42 1.16 -3.35 -6.20
C LEU A 42 2.42 -2.97 -6.97
N LEU A 43 3.40 -2.41 -6.29
CA LEU A 43 4.67 -1.95 -6.89
C LEU A 43 5.87 -2.73 -6.35
N GLU A 44 6.93 -2.84 -7.17
CA GLU A 44 8.25 -3.36 -6.77
C GLU A 44 9.07 -2.35 -5.95
N TRP A 45 8.42 -1.33 -5.44
CA TRP A 45 9.00 -0.24 -4.68
C TRP A 45 8.15 0.03 -3.44
N GLY A 46 8.82 0.35 -2.32
CA GLY A 46 8.12 0.59 -1.06
C GLY A 46 9.06 0.89 0.10
N ASP A 47 8.50 0.82 1.31
CA ASP A 47 9.21 0.92 2.58
C ASP A 47 9.90 -0.41 2.93
N THR A 48 10.69 -0.39 4.00
CA THR A 48 11.25 -1.61 4.60
C THR A 48 10.92 -1.62 6.08
N ILE A 49 10.32 -2.72 6.54
CA ILE A 49 10.08 -2.96 7.95
C ILE A 49 11.19 -3.86 8.48
N ARG A 50 11.89 -3.40 9.52
CA ARG A 50 12.83 -4.25 10.25
C ARG A 50 12.21 -4.71 11.56
N LEU A 51 12.27 -6.00 11.82
CA LEU A 51 11.68 -6.65 12.98
C LEU A 51 12.72 -7.47 13.74
N ARG A 52 12.61 -7.45 15.06
CA ARG A 52 13.35 -8.33 15.96
C ARG A 52 12.39 -8.86 17.03
N PRO A 53 12.15 -10.21 17.11
CA PRO A 53 11.32 -10.80 18.14
C PRO A 53 11.86 -10.52 19.55
N ARG A 54 10.95 -10.39 20.52
CA ARG A 54 11.23 -10.20 21.95
C ARG A 54 10.49 -11.24 22.77
N ALA A 55 11.12 -11.74 23.81
CA ALA A 55 10.51 -12.71 24.73
C ALA A 55 9.70 -12.07 25.87
N ASP A 56 9.85 -10.74 26.10
CA ASP A 56 9.21 -10.00 27.19
C ASP A 56 7.80 -9.46 26.87
N GLY A 57 7.28 -9.77 25.69
CA GLY A 57 5.95 -9.34 25.24
C GLY A 57 5.84 -7.87 24.85
N ALA A 58 6.91 -7.08 24.98
CA ALA A 58 6.85 -5.65 24.67
C ALA A 58 6.85 -5.41 23.16
N ILE A 59 5.97 -4.50 22.69
CA ILE A 59 5.96 -3.98 21.33
C ILE A 59 6.61 -2.59 21.36
N VAL A 60 7.78 -2.46 20.77
CA VAL A 60 8.60 -1.24 20.81
C VAL A 60 8.93 -0.77 19.39
N ARG A 61 8.47 0.44 19.07
CA ARG A 61 8.84 1.10 17.82
C ARG A 61 10.07 1.99 18.03
N HIS A 62 11.11 1.78 17.26
CA HIS A 62 12.35 2.56 17.29
C HIS A 62 12.40 3.59 16.15
N GLY A 63 13.11 4.67 16.38
CA GLY A 63 13.29 5.77 15.42
C GLY A 63 12.08 6.73 15.38
N PRO A 64 12.09 7.71 14.47
CA PRO A 64 11.04 8.70 14.36
C PRO A 64 9.74 8.05 13.88
N GLY A 65 8.63 8.33 14.58
CA GLY A 65 7.27 7.98 14.15
C GLY A 65 6.78 8.88 13.03
N ALA A 66 5.54 8.66 12.57
CA ALA A 66 4.88 9.61 11.70
C ALA A 66 4.67 10.94 12.45
N PRO A 67 4.94 12.11 11.83
CA PRO A 67 4.77 13.41 12.50
C PRO A 67 3.37 13.58 13.07
N GLY A 68 3.29 13.95 14.36
CA GLY A 68 2.01 14.18 15.06
C GLY A 68 1.25 12.93 15.48
N VAL A 69 1.79 11.73 15.26
CA VAL A 69 1.18 10.46 15.66
C VAL A 69 1.86 9.93 16.92
N ALA A 70 1.07 9.70 17.99
CA ALA A 70 1.58 9.06 19.20
C ALA A 70 2.08 7.64 18.87
N ALA A 71 3.11 7.17 19.56
CA ALA A 71 3.68 5.83 19.30
C ALA A 71 2.65 4.71 19.43
N THR A 72 1.64 4.87 20.31
CA THR A 72 0.54 3.91 20.49
C THR A 72 -0.46 3.90 19.35
N GLU A 73 -0.55 4.99 18.58
CA GLU A 73 -1.43 5.17 17.43
C GLU A 73 -0.76 4.81 16.11
N ASP A 74 0.55 4.57 16.12
CA ASP A 74 1.28 4.13 14.94
C ASP A 74 0.73 2.78 14.44
N LEU A 75 0.38 2.72 13.16
CA LEU A 75 -0.26 1.54 12.56
C LEU A 75 0.58 0.27 12.71
N VAL A 76 1.91 0.35 12.69
CA VAL A 76 2.78 -0.81 12.88
C VAL A 76 2.72 -1.35 14.33
N VAL A 77 2.60 -0.46 15.31
CA VAL A 77 2.43 -0.85 16.73
C VAL A 77 1.06 -1.47 16.94
N ARG A 78 0.01 -0.84 16.37
CA ARG A 78 -1.37 -1.36 16.44
C ARG A 78 -1.48 -2.72 15.76
N ALA A 79 -0.84 -2.90 14.60
CA ALA A 79 -0.81 -4.19 13.90
C ALA A 79 -0.17 -5.29 14.74
N ALA A 80 1.00 -5.03 15.34
CA ALA A 80 1.68 -5.97 16.19
C ALA A 80 0.84 -6.36 17.42
N ARG A 81 0.18 -5.39 18.06
CA ARG A 81 -0.70 -5.65 19.21
C ARG A 81 -1.93 -6.46 18.84
N LEU A 82 -2.59 -6.13 17.72
CA LEU A 82 -3.74 -6.88 17.24
C LEU A 82 -3.39 -8.35 16.95
N LEU A 83 -2.23 -8.60 16.36
CA LEU A 83 -1.75 -9.95 16.13
C LEU A 83 -1.44 -10.67 17.44
N GLN A 84 -0.76 -10.00 18.39
CA GLN A 84 -0.44 -10.54 19.71
C GLN A 84 -1.71 -10.96 20.47
N GLU A 85 -2.73 -10.10 20.49
CA GLU A 85 -4.03 -10.38 21.07
C GLU A 85 -4.73 -11.56 20.39
N ALA A 86 -4.79 -11.58 19.06
CA ALA A 86 -5.46 -12.63 18.30
C ALA A 86 -4.79 -14.01 18.46
N ALA A 87 -3.48 -14.02 18.64
CA ALA A 87 -2.70 -15.24 18.86
C ALA A 87 -2.69 -15.70 20.33
N ASN A 88 -3.25 -14.94 21.26
CA ASN A 88 -3.10 -15.10 22.71
C ASN A 88 -1.63 -15.26 23.12
N GLY A 89 -0.75 -14.57 22.39
CA GLY A 89 0.70 -14.71 22.49
C GLY A 89 1.33 -13.80 23.54
N SER A 90 2.48 -14.23 24.07
CA SER A 90 3.32 -13.44 24.99
C SER A 90 4.57 -12.88 24.31
N GLN A 91 4.73 -13.11 22.99
CA GLN A 91 5.88 -12.63 22.23
C GLN A 91 5.73 -11.15 21.91
N GLY A 92 6.83 -10.41 21.95
CA GLY A 92 6.92 -9.02 21.57
C GLY A 92 7.78 -8.80 20.32
N ALA A 93 7.93 -7.55 19.93
CA ALA A 93 8.78 -7.17 18.81
C ALA A 93 9.36 -5.77 18.97
N ASP A 94 10.62 -5.60 18.56
CA ASP A 94 11.18 -4.32 18.18
C ASP A 94 10.88 -4.07 16.70
N ILE A 95 10.47 -2.85 16.37
CA ILE A 95 10.03 -2.45 15.01
C ILE A 95 10.79 -1.20 14.58
N ILE A 96 11.37 -1.23 13.39
CA ILE A 96 11.92 -0.04 12.70
C ILE A 96 11.24 0.06 11.34
N VAL A 97 10.87 1.27 10.95
CA VAL A 97 10.28 1.57 9.64
C VAL A 97 11.25 2.46 8.87
N ASP A 98 11.81 1.94 7.78
CA ASP A 98 12.65 2.70 6.85
C ASP A 98 11.73 3.26 5.74
N LYS A 99 11.27 4.51 5.93
CA LYS A 99 10.29 5.16 5.04
C LYS A 99 10.90 5.64 3.74
N ARG A 100 10.27 5.24 2.63
CA ARG A 100 10.51 5.71 1.26
C ARG A 100 9.23 6.22 0.60
N ILE A 101 8.08 5.63 0.97
CA ILE A 101 6.76 6.02 0.45
C ILE A 101 6.38 7.36 1.09
N PRO A 102 6.05 8.40 0.28
CA PRO A 102 5.58 9.68 0.78
C PRO A 102 4.33 9.52 1.65
N THR A 103 4.35 10.15 2.83
CA THR A 103 3.20 10.15 3.72
C THR A 103 2.07 10.99 3.13
N GLY A 104 0.84 10.44 3.08
CA GLY A 104 -0.31 11.17 2.56
C GLY A 104 -0.38 11.26 1.04
N GLY A 105 0.50 10.57 0.29
CA GLY A 105 0.53 10.58 -1.17
C GLY A 105 -0.45 9.62 -1.86
N GLY A 106 -1.32 8.92 -1.16
CA GLY A 106 -2.24 7.94 -1.77
C GLY A 106 -1.59 6.63 -2.22
N PHE A 107 -0.31 6.41 -1.92
CA PHE A 107 0.47 5.20 -2.28
C PHE A 107 0.31 4.05 -1.29
N GLY A 108 -0.47 4.20 -0.22
CA GLY A 108 -0.80 3.15 0.73
C GLY A 108 0.29 2.80 1.75
N GLY A 109 1.30 3.66 1.97
CA GLY A 109 2.47 3.34 2.79
C GLY A 109 2.15 2.84 4.19
N GLY A 110 1.35 3.58 4.98
CA GLY A 110 1.00 3.15 6.34
C GLY A 110 0.21 1.83 6.39
N SER A 111 -0.67 1.60 5.41
CA SER A 111 -1.42 0.34 5.29
C SER A 111 -0.51 -0.83 4.91
N SER A 112 0.46 -0.58 4.04
CA SER A 112 1.49 -1.55 3.66
C SER A 112 2.41 -1.91 4.83
N ASP A 113 2.85 -0.91 5.59
CA ASP A 113 3.66 -1.11 6.80
C ASP A 113 2.93 -2.00 7.80
N ALA A 114 1.64 -1.71 8.06
CA ALA A 114 0.81 -2.49 8.98
C ALA A 114 0.61 -3.94 8.50
N ALA A 115 0.29 -4.13 7.21
CA ALA A 115 0.14 -5.46 6.61
C ALA A 115 1.45 -6.26 6.68
N THR A 116 2.59 -5.58 6.44
CA THR A 116 3.92 -6.22 6.52
C THR A 116 4.21 -6.67 7.94
N VAL A 117 3.87 -5.86 8.95
CA VAL A 117 4.01 -6.27 10.37
C VAL A 117 3.12 -7.46 10.70
N LEU A 118 1.85 -7.49 10.26
CA LEU A 118 0.95 -8.63 10.48
C LEU A 118 1.53 -9.92 9.90
N LEU A 119 1.92 -9.91 8.63
CA LEU A 119 2.42 -11.09 7.92
C LEU A 119 3.78 -11.56 8.44
N ALA A 120 4.70 -10.61 8.65
CA ALA A 120 6.05 -10.95 9.10
C ALA A 120 6.08 -11.44 10.54
N LEU A 121 5.28 -10.86 11.44
CA LEU A 121 5.18 -11.32 12.82
C LEU A 121 4.40 -12.64 12.93
N ASP A 122 3.38 -12.89 12.10
CA ASP A 122 2.71 -14.20 12.01
C ASP A 122 3.75 -15.31 11.70
N ALA A 123 4.65 -15.03 10.74
CA ALA A 123 5.73 -15.95 10.39
C ALA A 123 6.80 -16.06 11.49
N LEU A 124 7.23 -14.93 12.10
CA LEU A 124 8.29 -14.92 13.13
C LEU A 124 7.83 -15.50 14.46
N TRP A 125 6.59 -15.29 14.84
CA TRP A 125 5.98 -15.81 16.07
C TRP A 125 5.38 -17.21 15.86
N ASP A 126 5.33 -17.72 14.62
CA ASP A 126 4.73 -19.01 14.23
C ASP A 126 3.27 -19.14 14.67
N THR A 127 2.49 -18.04 14.55
CA THR A 127 1.10 -17.97 15.03
C THR A 127 0.13 -18.67 14.09
N ARG A 128 0.45 -18.75 12.79
CA ARG A 128 -0.30 -19.50 11.74
C ARG A 128 -1.78 -19.13 11.66
N LEU A 129 -2.13 -17.85 11.82
CA LEU A 129 -3.53 -17.42 11.79
C LEU A 129 -4.20 -17.57 10.41
N GLY A 130 -3.39 -17.61 9.35
CA GLY A 130 -3.86 -17.67 7.96
C GLY A 130 -4.30 -16.32 7.39
N LEU A 131 -4.29 -16.23 6.05
CA LEU A 131 -4.49 -14.96 5.35
C LEU A 131 -5.88 -14.34 5.59
N ASP A 132 -6.93 -15.13 5.78
CA ASP A 132 -8.27 -14.61 6.05
C ASP A 132 -8.32 -13.87 7.38
N SER A 133 -7.83 -14.49 8.46
CA SER A 133 -7.77 -13.86 9.78
C SER A 133 -6.88 -12.62 9.78
N LEU A 134 -5.72 -12.69 9.10
CA LEU A 134 -4.82 -11.54 8.99
C LEU A 134 -5.43 -10.39 8.18
N ALA A 135 -6.22 -10.68 7.14
CA ALA A 135 -6.96 -9.66 6.38
C ALA A 135 -8.05 -9.01 7.23
N ASP A 136 -8.76 -9.77 8.05
CA ASP A 136 -9.78 -9.27 8.98
C ASP A 136 -9.16 -8.37 10.06
N LEU A 137 -8.00 -8.76 10.63
CA LEU A 137 -7.22 -7.89 11.52
C LEU A 137 -6.77 -6.61 10.80
N GLY A 138 -6.32 -6.76 9.55
CA GLY A 138 -5.90 -5.65 8.69
C GLY A 138 -7.03 -4.65 8.43
N LEU A 139 -8.24 -5.13 8.18
CA LEU A 139 -9.41 -4.27 7.93
C LEU A 139 -9.72 -3.37 9.14
N ARG A 140 -9.46 -3.83 10.37
CA ARG A 140 -9.60 -3.01 11.60
C ARG A 140 -8.58 -1.87 11.67
N LEU A 141 -7.48 -1.95 10.93
CA LEU A 141 -6.44 -0.93 10.84
C LEU A 141 -6.69 0.08 9.72
N GLY A 142 -7.26 -0.40 8.61
CA GLY A 142 -7.58 0.45 7.46
C GLY A 142 -8.07 -0.34 6.25
N ALA A 143 -8.88 0.31 5.40
CA ALA A 143 -9.52 -0.31 4.25
C ALA A 143 -8.52 -0.85 3.19
N ASP A 144 -7.34 -0.23 3.07
CA ASP A 144 -6.31 -0.66 2.12
C ASP A 144 -5.40 -1.78 2.69
N VAL A 145 -5.46 -2.10 4.00
CA VAL A 145 -4.57 -3.12 4.60
C VAL A 145 -4.82 -4.51 4.01
N PRO A 146 -6.08 -4.95 3.78
CA PRO A 146 -6.37 -6.27 3.23
C PRO A 146 -5.71 -6.56 1.88
N VAL A 147 -5.58 -5.60 0.96
CA VAL A 147 -4.93 -5.86 -0.34
C VAL A 147 -3.44 -6.19 -0.18
N PHE A 148 -2.76 -5.56 0.77
CA PHE A 148 -1.36 -5.88 1.07
C PHE A 148 -1.21 -7.22 1.79
N VAL A 149 -2.17 -7.58 2.66
CA VAL A 149 -2.22 -8.90 3.30
C VAL A 149 -2.48 -10.00 2.28
N ARG A 150 -3.34 -9.80 1.28
CA ARG A 150 -3.59 -10.77 0.20
C ARG A 150 -2.42 -10.88 -0.78
N GLY A 151 -1.75 -9.76 -1.05
CA GLY A 151 -0.54 -9.71 -1.86
C GLY A 151 -0.74 -9.83 -3.37
N ASP A 152 -1.96 -9.78 -3.86
CA ASP A 152 -2.30 -9.79 -5.28
C ASP A 152 -2.82 -8.41 -5.74
N ASN A 153 -2.63 -8.11 -7.04
CA ASN A 153 -3.39 -7.04 -7.67
C ASN A 153 -4.86 -7.41 -7.67
N ALA A 154 -5.73 -6.45 -7.41
CA ALA A 154 -7.13 -6.78 -7.21
C ALA A 154 -8.08 -5.69 -7.70
N TRP A 155 -9.22 -6.09 -8.23
CA TRP A 155 -10.43 -5.32 -8.26
C TRP A 155 -11.00 -5.30 -6.85
N ALA A 156 -11.32 -4.11 -6.35
CA ALA A 156 -11.85 -3.92 -5.01
C ALA A 156 -13.20 -3.21 -5.03
N GLU A 157 -14.10 -3.67 -4.19
CA GLU A 157 -15.44 -3.13 -3.98
C GLU A 157 -15.73 -2.96 -2.48
N GLY A 158 -16.97 -2.56 -2.14
CA GLY A 158 -17.35 -2.26 -0.76
C GLY A 158 -16.78 -0.94 -0.30
N VAL A 159 -16.06 -0.90 0.82
CA VAL A 159 -15.23 0.25 1.23
C VAL A 159 -13.78 0.08 0.78
N GLY A 160 -13.48 -0.94 -0.05
CA GLY A 160 -12.16 -1.33 -0.55
C GLY A 160 -11.71 -2.71 -0.08
N GLU A 161 -12.52 -3.39 0.76
CA GLU A 161 -12.20 -4.66 1.42
C GLU A 161 -12.57 -5.90 0.60
N ARG A 162 -13.56 -5.81 -0.30
CA ARG A 162 -13.97 -6.95 -1.13
C ARG A 162 -13.07 -7.05 -2.34
N LEU A 163 -12.09 -7.93 -2.25
CA LEU A 163 -11.01 -8.07 -3.22
C LEU A 163 -11.25 -9.27 -4.14
N THR A 164 -11.23 -9.02 -5.45
CA THR A 164 -11.19 -10.06 -6.48
C THR A 164 -9.83 -9.96 -7.18
N PRO A 165 -8.96 -10.97 -7.04
CA PRO A 165 -7.66 -10.96 -7.71
C PRO A 165 -7.79 -10.80 -9.22
N ILE A 166 -6.94 -9.97 -9.83
CA ILE A 166 -6.86 -9.77 -11.27
C ILE A 166 -5.42 -9.82 -11.77
N ALA A 167 -5.21 -10.43 -12.91
CA ALA A 167 -3.93 -10.38 -13.59
C ALA A 167 -3.80 -9.04 -14.35
N LEU A 168 -2.72 -8.30 -14.06
CA LEU A 168 -2.41 -7.07 -14.77
C LEU A 168 -1.15 -7.28 -15.63
N PRO A 169 -1.09 -6.73 -16.85
CA PRO A 169 0.11 -6.82 -17.68
C PRO A 169 1.31 -6.16 -16.99
N PRO A 170 2.54 -6.56 -17.31
CA PRO A 170 3.74 -5.84 -16.90
C PRO A 170 3.63 -4.36 -17.29
N ALA A 171 3.98 -3.47 -16.37
CA ALA A 171 3.96 -2.03 -16.61
C ALA A 171 4.98 -1.33 -15.71
N TRP A 172 5.42 -0.17 -16.14
CA TRP A 172 6.28 0.74 -15.41
C TRP A 172 5.57 2.06 -15.19
N TYR A 173 5.93 2.75 -14.14
CA TYR A 173 5.25 3.97 -13.74
C TYR A 173 6.27 5.05 -13.41
N VAL A 174 6.06 6.26 -13.94
CA VAL A 174 6.63 7.48 -13.38
C VAL A 174 5.66 7.95 -12.30
N LEU A 175 6.12 7.94 -11.06
CA LEU A 175 5.38 8.39 -9.88
C LEU A 175 5.82 9.81 -9.54
N ALA A 176 4.89 10.65 -9.09
CA ALA A 176 5.18 12.00 -8.65
C ALA A 176 4.49 12.32 -7.31
N ASP A 177 5.23 12.98 -6.43
CA ASP A 177 4.76 13.51 -5.15
C ASP A 177 4.71 15.04 -5.22
N PRO A 178 3.51 15.65 -5.33
CA PRO A 178 3.36 17.11 -5.34
C PRO A 178 3.78 17.79 -4.02
N GLY A 179 4.09 17.03 -2.96
CA GLY A 179 4.54 17.56 -1.67
C GLY A 179 3.44 18.20 -0.83
N VAL A 180 2.16 17.95 -1.13
CA VAL A 180 1.02 18.42 -0.34
C VAL A 180 0.26 17.24 0.26
N HIS A 181 -0.21 17.43 1.49
CA HIS A 181 -1.04 16.45 2.18
C HIS A 181 -2.45 17.01 2.35
N VAL A 182 -3.43 16.28 1.78
CA VAL A 182 -4.85 16.64 1.92
C VAL A 182 -5.54 15.54 2.74
N PRO A 183 -6.17 15.89 3.88
CA PRO A 183 -6.87 14.90 4.69
C PRO A 183 -7.98 14.22 3.90
N THR A 184 -7.94 12.90 3.80
CA THR A 184 -8.90 12.07 3.05
C THR A 184 -10.35 12.39 3.44
N ALA A 185 -10.63 12.60 4.74
CA ALA A 185 -11.96 12.92 5.23
C ALA A 185 -12.53 14.22 4.61
N SER A 186 -11.70 15.25 4.41
CA SER A 186 -12.12 16.52 3.81
C SER A 186 -12.50 16.36 2.34
N LEU A 187 -11.83 15.47 1.62
CA LEU A 187 -12.15 15.16 0.22
C LEU A 187 -13.45 14.37 0.10
N PHE A 188 -13.69 13.40 0.98
CA PHE A 188 -14.96 12.69 1.02
C PHE A 188 -16.16 13.59 1.36
N GLN A 189 -15.94 14.72 2.04
CA GLN A 189 -16.96 15.70 2.39
C GLN A 189 -17.12 16.81 1.32
N ALA A 190 -16.24 16.85 0.32
CA ALA A 190 -16.25 17.88 -0.71
C ALA A 190 -17.60 17.88 -1.48
N PRO A 191 -18.33 19.00 -1.57
CA PRO A 191 -19.64 19.04 -2.22
C PRO A 191 -19.56 18.71 -3.72
N GLU A 192 -18.44 19.01 -4.37
CA GLU A 192 -18.18 18.76 -5.78
C GLU A 192 -17.71 17.31 -6.09
N LEU A 193 -17.56 16.46 -5.08
CA LEU A 193 -17.17 15.06 -5.28
C LEU A 193 -18.32 14.28 -5.91
N THR A 194 -18.06 13.61 -7.04
CA THR A 194 -19.00 12.67 -7.67
C THR A 194 -19.17 11.43 -6.78
N ARG A 195 -20.44 11.13 -6.39
CA ARG A 195 -20.78 10.00 -5.49
C ARG A 195 -21.81 9.04 -6.09
N ASP A 196 -22.12 9.20 -7.36
CA ASP A 196 -23.10 8.47 -8.16
C ASP A 196 -22.49 8.00 -9.48
N ALA A 197 -21.20 7.72 -9.48
CA ALA A 197 -20.52 7.17 -10.66
C ALA A 197 -21.22 5.88 -11.09
N ALA A 198 -21.52 5.75 -12.38
CA ALA A 198 -22.11 4.51 -12.91
C ALA A 198 -21.23 3.31 -12.49
N PRO A 199 -21.81 2.23 -11.94
CA PRO A 199 -21.03 1.05 -11.60
C PRO A 199 -20.25 0.54 -12.80
N ALA A 200 -19.02 0.10 -12.56
CA ALA A 200 -18.16 -0.52 -13.56
C ALA A 200 -17.88 -1.98 -13.19
N THR A 201 -17.43 -2.75 -14.15
CA THR A 201 -17.08 -4.16 -13.98
C THR A 201 -15.59 -4.38 -14.25
N ILE A 202 -15.08 -5.55 -13.84
CA ILE A 202 -13.73 -6.00 -14.22
C ILE A 202 -13.59 -6.04 -15.76
N ALA A 203 -14.63 -6.44 -16.47
CA ALA A 203 -14.63 -6.48 -17.94
C ALA A 203 -14.47 -5.09 -18.55
N ASP A 204 -15.12 -4.06 -18.00
CA ASP A 204 -14.94 -2.67 -18.44
C ASP A 204 -13.50 -2.21 -18.25
N PHE A 205 -12.90 -2.52 -17.11
CA PHE A 205 -11.50 -2.18 -16.85
C PHE A 205 -10.55 -2.90 -17.83
N VAL A 206 -10.72 -4.20 -18.03
CA VAL A 206 -9.88 -5.03 -18.90
C VAL A 206 -10.03 -4.63 -20.37
N SER A 207 -11.21 -4.20 -20.79
CA SER A 207 -11.45 -3.69 -22.16
C SER A 207 -10.85 -2.29 -22.41
N GLY A 208 -10.25 -1.67 -21.38
CA GLY A 208 -9.63 -0.35 -21.49
C GLY A 208 -10.62 0.83 -21.39
N THR A 209 -11.85 0.59 -20.90
CA THR A 209 -12.79 1.67 -20.61
C THR A 209 -12.19 2.66 -19.62
N PRO A 210 -12.13 3.97 -19.92
CA PRO A 210 -11.59 4.97 -19.00
C PRO A 210 -12.48 5.09 -17.75
N LEU A 211 -12.03 4.55 -16.63
CA LEU A 211 -12.80 4.57 -15.37
C LEU A 211 -12.51 5.80 -14.49
N GLY A 212 -11.36 6.43 -14.65
CA GLY A 212 -10.96 7.65 -13.96
C GLY A 212 -10.79 7.51 -12.44
N ASN A 213 -10.57 8.65 -11.79
CA ASN A 213 -10.54 8.79 -10.33
C ASN A 213 -11.45 9.96 -9.92
N CYS A 214 -12.49 9.69 -9.13
CA CYS A 214 -13.48 10.72 -8.75
C CYS A 214 -12.90 11.86 -7.89
N PHE A 215 -11.78 11.65 -7.22
CA PHE A 215 -11.08 12.68 -6.44
C PHE A 215 -10.21 13.59 -7.29
N GLU A 216 -9.78 13.15 -8.46
CA GLU A 216 -8.86 13.90 -9.33
C GLU A 216 -9.40 15.30 -9.70
N PRO A 217 -10.63 15.47 -10.21
CA PRO A 217 -11.14 16.79 -10.55
C PRO A 217 -11.26 17.72 -9.34
N VAL A 218 -11.55 17.15 -8.16
CA VAL A 218 -11.67 17.91 -6.90
C VAL A 218 -10.30 18.41 -6.47
N LEU A 219 -9.32 17.49 -6.42
CA LEU A 219 -8.01 17.80 -5.90
C LEU A 219 -7.23 18.76 -6.80
N ARG A 220 -7.29 18.57 -8.12
CA ARG A 220 -6.67 19.47 -9.09
C ARG A 220 -7.18 20.91 -9.00
N ARG A 221 -8.47 21.11 -8.69
CA ARG A 221 -9.03 22.44 -8.48
C ARG A 221 -8.64 23.08 -7.15
N ARG A 222 -8.48 22.26 -6.09
CA ARG A 222 -8.22 22.76 -4.74
C ARG A 222 -6.76 22.97 -4.45
N GLU A 223 -5.88 22.18 -5.09
CA GLU A 223 -4.45 22.12 -4.77
C GLU A 223 -3.61 22.49 -6.01
N PRO A 224 -3.14 23.75 -6.10
CA PRO A 224 -2.32 24.19 -7.23
C PRO A 224 -1.07 23.33 -7.47
N ALA A 225 -0.47 22.76 -6.40
CA ALA A 225 0.69 21.88 -6.54
C ALA A 225 0.34 20.57 -7.26
N VAL A 226 -0.87 20.03 -7.05
CA VAL A 226 -1.37 18.85 -7.76
C VAL A 226 -1.62 19.18 -9.23
N GLU A 227 -2.26 20.32 -9.53
CA GLU A 227 -2.46 20.75 -10.91
C GLU A 227 -1.13 20.97 -11.65
N ALA A 228 -0.15 21.59 -10.99
CA ALA A 228 1.20 21.76 -11.56
C ALA A 228 1.88 20.42 -11.85
N ALA A 229 1.75 19.44 -10.95
CA ALA A 229 2.26 18.07 -11.17
C ALA A 229 1.56 17.39 -12.35
N PHE A 230 0.23 17.51 -12.46
CA PHE A 230 -0.53 17.01 -13.61
C PHE A 230 -0.08 17.66 -14.92
N ALA A 231 0.09 18.99 -14.94
CA ALA A 231 0.58 19.70 -16.12
C ALA A 231 1.99 19.27 -16.55
N ALA A 232 2.88 19.02 -15.58
CA ALA A 232 4.22 18.48 -15.86
C ALA A 232 4.16 17.06 -16.42
N LEU A 233 3.39 16.17 -15.79
CA LEU A 233 3.23 14.78 -16.20
C LEU A 233 2.50 14.64 -17.56
N ALA A 234 1.60 15.56 -17.89
CA ALA A 234 0.90 15.57 -19.20
C ALA A 234 1.85 15.75 -20.40
N ARG A 235 3.08 16.21 -20.18
CA ARG A 235 4.12 16.32 -21.22
C ARG A 235 4.73 14.98 -21.58
N ILE A 236 4.63 13.99 -20.69
CA ILE A 236 5.25 12.67 -20.86
C ILE A 236 4.24 11.52 -21.02
N GLY A 237 2.93 11.78 -20.86
CA GLY A 237 1.88 10.78 -21.03
C GLY A 237 0.56 11.23 -20.42
N THR A 238 -0.31 10.28 -20.09
CA THR A 238 -1.62 10.52 -19.48
C THR A 238 -1.51 10.42 -17.96
N PRO A 239 -1.52 11.55 -17.21
CA PRO A 239 -1.42 11.53 -15.76
C PRO A 239 -2.70 11.02 -15.12
N ARG A 240 -2.57 10.32 -14.00
CA ARG A 240 -3.66 9.85 -13.17
C ARG A 240 -3.36 10.10 -11.70
N LEU A 241 -4.39 10.32 -10.88
CA LEU A 241 -4.30 10.42 -9.43
C LEU A 241 -4.33 9.00 -8.81
N THR A 242 -3.52 8.74 -7.78
CA THR A 242 -3.64 7.50 -6.99
C THR A 242 -4.34 7.76 -5.65
N GLY A 243 -5.27 6.87 -5.28
CA GLY A 243 -6.04 7.02 -4.04
C GLY A 243 -6.81 8.33 -4.00
N THR A 244 -6.84 8.94 -2.84
CA THR A 244 -7.37 10.30 -2.63
C THR A 244 -6.30 11.37 -2.89
N GLY A 245 -5.12 10.97 -3.41
CA GLY A 245 -4.00 11.88 -3.68
C GLY A 245 -3.12 12.08 -2.44
N SER A 246 -2.16 12.98 -2.54
CA SER A 246 -1.83 13.89 -3.66
C SER A 246 -1.02 13.24 -4.79
N GLY A 247 -0.48 12.04 -4.60
CA GLY A 247 0.37 11.35 -5.57
C GLY A 247 -0.28 11.14 -6.93
N CYS A 248 0.54 11.31 -7.97
CA CYS A 248 0.14 11.18 -9.37
C CYS A 248 1.07 10.18 -10.06
N PHE A 249 0.63 9.63 -11.18
CA PHE A 249 1.45 8.70 -11.96
C PHE A 249 1.12 8.72 -13.46
N VAL A 250 2.10 8.29 -14.26
CA VAL A 250 1.94 7.97 -15.68
C VAL A 250 2.45 6.55 -15.90
N GLU A 251 1.76 5.78 -16.73
CA GLU A 251 2.07 4.37 -17.04
C GLU A 251 2.86 4.25 -18.35
N PHE A 252 3.82 3.33 -18.36
CA PHE A 252 4.68 3.00 -19.50
C PHE A 252 4.77 1.48 -19.68
N ALA A 253 5.01 1.03 -20.91
CA ALA A 253 5.14 -0.38 -21.21
C ALA A 253 6.45 -0.99 -20.67
N ASP A 254 7.52 -0.20 -20.60
CA ASP A 254 8.86 -0.65 -20.24
C ASP A 254 9.63 0.39 -19.41
N ARG A 255 10.74 -0.07 -18.84
CA ARG A 255 11.60 0.73 -17.98
C ARG A 255 12.28 1.87 -18.70
N GLU A 256 12.80 1.61 -19.90
CA GLU A 256 13.57 2.58 -20.68
C GLU A 256 12.71 3.80 -21.02
N SER A 257 11.49 3.56 -21.50
CA SER A 257 10.50 4.61 -21.77
C SER A 257 10.15 5.42 -20.52
N ALA A 258 9.99 4.76 -19.36
CA ALA A 258 9.68 5.45 -18.11
C ALA A 258 10.86 6.32 -17.62
N GLU A 259 12.11 5.82 -17.71
CA GLU A 259 13.32 6.56 -17.33
C GLU A 259 13.57 7.74 -18.26
N ALA A 260 13.39 7.56 -19.59
CA ALA A 260 13.49 8.65 -20.55
C ALA A 260 12.43 9.74 -20.33
N ALA A 261 11.22 9.35 -19.96
CA ALA A 261 10.15 10.27 -19.61
C ALA A 261 10.44 11.02 -18.30
N LEU A 262 10.92 10.33 -17.26
CA LEU A 262 11.31 10.96 -16.00
C LEU A 262 12.36 12.07 -16.21
N ALA A 263 13.32 11.88 -17.08
CA ALA A 263 14.37 12.86 -17.38
C ALA A 263 13.84 14.17 -18.02
N GLN A 264 12.60 14.17 -18.53
CA GLN A 264 11.96 15.35 -19.14
C GLN A 264 11.17 16.18 -18.10
N LEU A 265 11.01 15.67 -16.87
CA LEU A 265 10.27 16.39 -15.83
C LEU A 265 11.11 17.52 -15.22
N PRO A 266 10.46 18.59 -14.75
CA PRO A 266 11.18 19.70 -14.11
C PRO A 266 11.86 19.21 -12.82
N PRO A 267 13.10 19.65 -12.52
CA PRO A 267 13.89 19.18 -11.37
C PRO A 267 13.27 19.47 -10.00
N GLY A 268 12.31 20.39 -9.92
CA GLY A 268 11.58 20.71 -8.68
C GLY A 268 10.44 19.75 -8.35
N LEU A 269 10.02 18.88 -9.28
CA LEU A 269 9.00 17.86 -9.01
C LEU A 269 9.65 16.60 -8.48
N LYS A 270 9.29 16.20 -7.26
CA LYS A 270 9.74 14.93 -6.70
C LYS A 270 9.08 13.78 -7.44
N ALA A 271 9.85 13.07 -8.28
CA ALA A 271 9.35 12.00 -9.12
C ALA A 271 10.38 10.85 -9.22
N TRP A 272 9.90 9.64 -9.48
CA TRP A 272 10.75 8.45 -9.62
C TRP A 272 10.05 7.38 -10.45
N VAL A 273 10.81 6.38 -10.92
CA VAL A 273 10.31 5.23 -11.66
C VAL A 273 10.09 4.05 -10.72
N ALA A 274 9.00 3.32 -10.92
CA ALA A 274 8.73 2.05 -10.24
C ALA A 274 8.08 1.04 -11.19
N ALA A 275 8.43 -0.24 -11.06
CA ALA A 275 7.76 -1.33 -11.76
C ALA A 275 6.47 -1.72 -11.03
N GLY A 276 5.46 -2.13 -11.78
CA GLY A 276 4.31 -2.81 -11.23
C GLY A 276 4.65 -4.26 -10.87
N ALA A 277 4.26 -4.69 -9.68
CA ALA A 277 4.46 -6.06 -9.22
C ALA A 277 3.32 -6.98 -9.72
N ALA A 278 3.65 -8.14 -10.22
CA ALA A 278 2.65 -9.18 -10.52
C ALA A 278 2.10 -9.80 -9.21
N ARG A 279 2.97 -9.98 -8.22
CA ARG A 279 2.69 -10.42 -6.86
C ARG A 279 3.51 -9.59 -5.89
N SER A 280 3.00 -9.36 -4.68
CA SER A 280 3.70 -8.61 -3.63
C SER A 280 5.13 -9.12 -3.41
N PRO A 281 6.14 -8.23 -3.37
CA PRO A 281 7.51 -8.59 -2.98
C PRO A 281 7.58 -9.28 -1.60
N LEU A 282 6.71 -8.88 -0.66
CA LEU A 282 6.62 -9.50 0.67
C LEU A 282 6.17 -10.96 0.57
N HIS A 283 5.13 -11.25 -0.23
CA HIS A 283 4.63 -12.61 -0.41
C HIS A 283 5.67 -13.52 -1.07
N ARG A 284 6.38 -13.03 -2.09
CA ARG A 284 7.49 -13.79 -2.70
C ARG A 284 8.59 -14.11 -1.70
N MET A 285 8.91 -13.18 -0.79
CA MET A 285 9.88 -13.41 0.28
C MET A 285 9.40 -14.46 1.29
N LEU A 286 8.12 -14.39 1.71
CA LEU A 286 7.52 -15.37 2.62
C LEU A 286 7.47 -16.78 1.99
N GLU A 287 7.10 -16.87 0.72
CA GLU A 287 7.05 -18.13 -0.03
C GLU A 287 8.45 -18.75 -0.20
N ALA A 288 9.48 -17.94 -0.46
CA ALA A 288 10.87 -18.40 -0.55
C ALA A 288 11.40 -18.90 0.80
N GLY A 289 11.08 -18.22 1.91
CA GLY A 289 11.49 -18.63 3.26
C GLY A 289 10.81 -19.92 3.76
N THR A 290 9.62 -20.24 3.27
CA THR A 290 8.94 -21.51 3.59
C THR A 290 9.48 -22.70 2.78
N GLY A 291 10.16 -22.46 1.65
CA GLY A 291 10.81 -23.50 0.83
C GLY A 291 12.13 -24.05 1.41
N GLU A 292 12.78 -23.35 2.33
CA GLU A 292 14.09 -23.75 2.89
C GLU A 292 14.04 -24.46 4.26
N ARG A 293 12.87 -24.67 4.85
CA ARG A 293 12.76 -25.49 6.07
C ARG A 293 12.85 -26.97 5.69
N ALA A 294 14.07 -27.53 5.75
CA ALA A 294 14.29 -28.97 5.70
C ALA A 294 13.43 -29.67 6.78
N PRO A 295 12.90 -30.89 6.51
CA PRO A 295 12.12 -31.62 7.50
C PRO A 295 12.99 -31.90 8.72
N GLN A 296 12.56 -31.44 9.89
CA GLN A 296 13.18 -31.84 11.16
C GLN A 296 13.04 -33.32 11.28
N ALA A 297 14.19 -34.03 11.31
CA ALA A 297 14.23 -35.44 11.60
C ALA A 297 13.61 -35.70 12.96
N SER A 298 12.55 -36.52 13.00
CA SER A 298 11.97 -37.02 14.26
C SER A 298 13.02 -37.72 15.08
N PRO A 299 13.18 -37.42 16.36
CA PRO A 299 14.03 -38.21 17.23
C PRO A 299 13.42 -39.62 17.42
N ARG A 300 14.21 -40.64 17.18
CA ARG A 300 13.88 -42.03 17.50
C ARG A 300 13.92 -42.25 19.00
#